data_205e1eaf37ead60300664e00673a1d00
#
_entry.id   205e1eaf37ead60300664e00673a1d00
#
_cell.length_a   1.000
_cell.length_b   1.000
_cell.length_c   1.000
_cell.angle_alpha   90.00
_cell.angle_beta   90.00
_cell.angle_gamma   90.00
#
_symmetry.space_group_name_H-M   'P 1'
#
loop_
_entity.id
_entity.type
_entity.pdbx_description
1 polymer ?
#
loop_
_entity_poly.entity_id
_entity_poly.type
_entity_poly.pdbx_seq_one_letter_code
_entity_poly.pdbx_strand_id
1 'polypeptide(L)'
;MKRILFPIIITLVVVLGGCNVNNPDQSKKTYFTLWNDCDALTALQAYVTDVTDPKSAHFIPVEDRIATFDMDGTFVGELYPTYFEYNLLEYRALDDPSYTAPAEVREAGQNIRDFVRNGTPLPDKFDMVHAYAAAKAYAGMTLAEFDNYVTTYAKTSANGFTGMTYGESFYKPMLEVFDYLKDNGFTYYVVSGSDRFICRTLVRSIGISPNRVIGMDVRLEASNQGDVPGVEYTMGKEENLIRTDELLIKNLKTNKVLQIAQEIGKVPVLSFGNSSGDCAMHNYCMGNEQYKSAAFMLVADDNARDHADLAEGARREAKWREAGYYVISMKNDFKTIYGYGVEKTDFVFE
;
A
#
# COMPACT_ATOMS: atom_id res chain seq x y z
N MET A 1 -5.97 42.44 71.64
CA MET A 1 -6.36 41.05 71.54
C MET A 1 -5.67 40.46 70.28
N LYS A 2 -4.60 39.73 70.48
CA LYS A 2 -3.83 39.09 69.35
C LYS A 2 -4.45 37.70 69.12
N ARG A 3 -4.97 37.48 67.93
CA ARG A 3 -5.42 36.16 67.50
C ARG A 3 -4.23 35.41 66.89
N ILE A 4 -3.90 34.28 67.53
CA ILE A 4 -2.88 33.33 67.06
C ILE A 4 -3.56 32.37 66.10
N LEU A 5 -3.12 32.34 64.80
CA LEU A 5 -3.51 31.30 63.86
C LEU A 5 -2.51 30.15 63.96
N PHE A 6 -3.01 28.95 64.28
CA PHE A 6 -2.27 27.69 64.13
C PHE A 6 -2.40 27.16 62.71
N PRO A 7 -1.31 26.75 62.02
CA PRO A 7 -1.42 26.04 60.75
C PRO A 7 -1.69 24.56 61.03
N ILE A 8 -2.77 24.05 60.40
CA ILE A 8 -3.06 22.61 60.36
C ILE A 8 -2.20 22.02 59.24
N ILE A 9 -1.24 21.18 59.60
CA ILE A 9 -0.47 20.35 58.67
C ILE A 9 -1.29 19.09 58.39
N ILE A 10 -1.85 18.97 57.19
CA ILE A 10 -2.50 17.74 56.69
C ILE A 10 -1.40 16.89 56.06
N THR A 11 -1.01 15.82 56.76
CA THR A 11 -0.10 14.82 56.20
C THR A 11 -0.90 13.88 55.30
N LEU A 12 -0.70 14.02 53.97
CA LEU A 12 -1.28 13.13 52.98
C LEU A 12 -0.45 11.84 52.94
N VAL A 13 -0.97 10.76 53.50
CA VAL A 13 -0.38 9.42 53.38
C VAL A 13 -0.81 8.84 52.02
N VAL A 14 0.10 8.85 51.04
CA VAL A 14 -0.09 8.14 49.77
C VAL A 14 0.21 6.67 50.04
N VAL A 15 -0.83 5.85 50.12
CA VAL A 15 -0.70 4.39 50.09
C VAL A 15 -0.53 3.97 48.62
N LEU A 16 0.71 3.69 48.24
CA LEU A 16 1.01 3.02 46.98
C LEU A 16 0.57 1.55 47.12
N GLY A 17 -0.69 1.29 46.83
CA GLY A 17 -1.19 -0.05 46.63
C GLY A 17 -0.70 -0.55 45.26
N GLY A 18 0.39 -1.31 45.27
CA GLY A 18 0.83 -2.06 44.08
C GLY A 18 -0.21 -3.14 43.75
N CYS A 19 -1.13 -2.86 42.83
CA CYS A 19 -1.90 -3.91 42.19
C CYS A 19 -0.99 -4.61 41.16
N ASN A 20 -0.37 -5.71 41.57
CA ASN A 20 0.09 -6.72 40.64
C ASN A 20 -1.15 -7.34 39.96
N VAL A 21 -1.58 -6.75 38.88
CA VAL A 21 -2.49 -7.41 37.93
C VAL A 21 -1.65 -8.38 37.14
N ASN A 22 -1.42 -9.58 37.68
CA ASN A 22 -1.08 -10.74 36.87
C ASN A 22 -2.27 -11.00 35.97
N ASN A 23 -2.19 -10.55 34.72
CA ASN A 23 -3.13 -10.88 33.66
C ASN A 23 -2.70 -12.26 33.10
N PRO A 24 -3.40 -13.38 33.45
CA PRO A 24 -2.94 -14.72 33.10
C PRO A 24 -3.37 -15.19 31.73
N ASP A 25 -3.58 -14.30 30.76
CA ASP A 25 -3.97 -14.73 29.41
C ASP A 25 -3.46 -13.79 28.30
N GLN A 26 -2.15 -13.58 28.24
CA GLN A 26 -1.51 -13.29 26.97
C GLN A 26 -1.15 -14.63 26.33
N SER A 27 -2.13 -15.28 25.69
CA SER A 27 -1.84 -16.28 24.68
C SER A 27 -0.88 -15.62 23.69
N LYS A 28 0.36 -16.13 23.58
CA LYS A 28 1.37 -15.62 22.65
C LYS A 28 0.72 -15.59 21.27
N LYS A 29 0.47 -14.38 20.71
CA LYS A 29 -0.09 -14.24 19.36
C LYS A 29 0.83 -15.00 18.40
N THR A 30 0.28 -15.93 17.64
CA THR A 30 1.00 -16.69 16.64
C THR A 30 0.93 -15.92 15.33
N TYR A 31 2.08 -15.61 14.76
CA TYR A 31 2.20 -14.97 13.46
C TYR A 31 2.62 -15.98 12.40
N PHE A 32 2.45 -15.62 11.15
CA PHE A 32 2.94 -16.36 9.99
C PHE A 32 2.36 -17.76 9.85
N THR A 33 1.08 -17.91 10.23
CA THR A 33 0.35 -19.18 10.11
C THR A 33 0.10 -19.57 8.65
N LEU A 34 0.09 -18.58 7.75
CA LEU A 34 -0.11 -18.71 6.31
C LEU A 34 1.22 -18.78 5.53
N TRP A 35 2.36 -18.82 6.22
CA TRP A 35 3.67 -18.99 5.63
C TRP A 35 4.19 -20.42 5.81
N ASN A 36 5.03 -20.84 4.87
CA ASN A 36 5.93 -21.97 5.05
C ASN A 36 7.25 -21.46 5.69
N ASP A 37 8.03 -22.36 6.25
CA ASP A 37 9.39 -22.04 6.67
C ASP A 37 10.23 -21.67 5.44
N CYS A 38 10.82 -20.48 5.44
CA CYS A 38 11.63 -19.98 4.32
C CYS A 38 12.68 -18.97 4.78
N ASP A 39 13.66 -18.72 3.92
CA ASP A 39 14.78 -17.81 4.21
C ASP A 39 14.31 -16.37 4.41
N ALA A 40 13.35 -15.91 3.60
CA ALA A 40 12.83 -14.54 3.69
C ALA A 40 12.11 -14.31 5.02
N LEU A 41 11.27 -15.25 5.48
CA LEU A 41 10.60 -15.17 6.77
C LEU A 41 11.60 -15.23 7.93
N THR A 42 12.57 -16.13 7.85
CA THR A 42 13.65 -16.24 8.86
C THR A 42 14.44 -14.93 8.95
N ALA A 43 14.79 -14.33 7.82
CA ALA A 43 15.51 -13.06 7.76
C ALA A 43 14.67 -11.91 8.36
N LEU A 44 13.36 -11.83 8.04
CA LEU A 44 12.47 -10.82 8.59
C LEU A 44 12.36 -10.93 10.12
N GLN A 45 12.15 -12.14 10.63
CA GLN A 45 12.04 -12.38 12.07
C GLN A 45 13.34 -12.08 12.81
N ALA A 46 14.47 -12.50 12.24
CA ALA A 46 15.81 -12.21 12.79
C ALA A 46 16.09 -10.71 12.80
N TYR A 47 15.76 -10.01 11.71
CA TYR A 47 15.91 -8.56 11.62
C TYR A 47 15.07 -7.85 12.69
N VAL A 48 13.77 -8.14 12.76
CA VAL A 48 12.86 -7.48 13.71
C VAL A 48 13.29 -7.77 15.15
N THR A 49 13.67 -9.01 15.47
CA THR A 49 14.17 -9.37 16.82
C THR A 49 15.41 -8.55 17.18
N ASP A 50 16.36 -8.43 16.26
CA ASP A 50 17.62 -7.72 16.47
C ASP A 50 17.38 -6.22 16.70
N VAL A 51 16.60 -5.57 15.84
CA VAL A 51 16.41 -4.11 15.92
C VAL A 51 15.40 -3.67 17.00
N THR A 52 14.66 -4.60 17.59
CA THR A 52 13.71 -4.28 18.68
C THR A 52 14.26 -4.62 20.08
N ASP A 53 15.34 -5.40 20.18
CA ASP A 53 15.99 -5.69 21.45
C ASP A 53 16.79 -4.46 21.96
N PRO A 54 16.40 -3.87 23.10
CA PRO A 54 17.15 -2.72 23.67
C PRO A 54 18.62 -3.00 24.02
N LYS A 55 19.02 -4.28 24.04
CA LYS A 55 20.40 -4.70 24.30
C LYS A 55 21.21 -4.92 23.02
N SER A 56 20.57 -4.94 21.87
CA SER A 56 21.25 -5.09 20.59
C SER A 56 22.01 -3.82 20.22
N ALA A 57 23.18 -4.00 19.61
CA ALA A 57 23.92 -2.90 19.00
C ALA A 57 23.16 -2.26 17.80
N HIS A 58 22.14 -2.95 17.27
CA HIS A 58 21.32 -2.50 16.16
C HIS A 58 19.94 -2.01 16.59
N PHE A 59 19.74 -1.77 17.91
CA PHE A 59 18.45 -1.29 18.40
C PHE A 59 18.00 -0.01 17.69
N ILE A 60 16.76 -0.01 17.23
CA ILE A 60 16.12 1.15 16.59
C ILE A 60 15.01 1.66 17.51
N PRO A 61 15.00 2.94 17.90
CA PRO A 61 13.88 3.55 18.63
C PRO A 61 12.55 3.40 17.87
N VAL A 62 11.43 3.29 18.59
CA VAL A 62 10.10 3.03 18.02
C VAL A 62 9.73 4.07 16.95
N GLU A 63 10.06 5.35 17.18
CA GLU A 63 9.78 6.46 16.29
C GLU A 63 10.56 6.40 14.97
N ASP A 64 11.60 5.58 14.88
CA ASP A 64 12.44 5.40 13.68
C ASP A 64 12.22 4.06 12.99
N ARG A 65 11.36 3.18 13.54
CA ARG A 65 10.99 1.91 12.92
C ARG A 65 9.99 2.14 11.78
N ILE A 66 10.47 2.63 10.64
CA ILE A 66 9.65 2.93 9.47
C ILE A 66 9.81 1.83 8.43
N ALA A 67 8.68 1.25 8.00
CA ALA A 67 8.61 0.31 6.89
C ALA A 67 7.81 0.90 5.73
N THR A 68 8.26 0.68 4.49
CA THR A 68 7.54 1.08 3.28
C THR A 68 7.15 -0.15 2.45
N PHE A 69 5.94 -0.10 1.91
CA PHE A 69 5.38 -1.17 1.10
C PHE A 69 4.89 -0.60 -0.22
N ASP A 70 5.29 -1.17 -1.34
CA ASP A 70 4.49 -1.07 -2.55
C ASP A 70 3.15 -1.78 -2.35
N MET A 71 2.17 -1.54 -3.21
CA MET A 71 0.82 -2.10 -3.07
C MET A 71 0.58 -3.26 -4.05
N ASP A 72 0.49 -2.93 -5.32
CA ASP A 72 0.10 -3.86 -6.37
C ASP A 72 1.21 -4.89 -6.62
N GLY A 73 0.90 -6.17 -6.54
CA GLY A 73 1.88 -7.26 -6.63
C GLY A 73 2.74 -7.44 -5.37
N THR A 74 2.57 -6.60 -4.34
CA THR A 74 3.31 -6.71 -3.07
C THR A 74 2.42 -7.25 -1.93
N PHE A 75 1.21 -6.73 -1.79
CA PHE A 75 0.22 -7.27 -0.85
C PHE A 75 -1.21 -7.20 -1.38
N VAL A 76 -1.40 -6.63 -2.57
CA VAL A 76 -2.64 -6.63 -3.36
C VAL A 76 -2.34 -7.33 -4.68
N GLY A 77 -3.27 -8.16 -5.16
CA GLY A 77 -3.16 -8.83 -6.46
C GLY A 77 -3.01 -7.83 -7.61
N GLU A 78 -2.31 -8.25 -8.66
CA GLU A 78 -2.12 -7.44 -9.88
C GLU A 78 -2.40 -8.21 -11.17
N LEU A 79 -2.83 -9.49 -11.07
CA LEU A 79 -2.96 -10.40 -12.20
C LEU A 79 -4.43 -10.82 -12.46
N TYR A 80 -5.41 -9.93 -12.26
CA TYR A 80 -6.83 -10.16 -12.45
C TYR A 80 -7.53 -9.23 -13.47
N PRO A 81 -7.20 -9.24 -14.76
CA PRO A 81 -6.00 -9.72 -15.47
C PRO A 81 -4.84 -8.73 -15.48
N THR A 82 -5.00 -7.53 -14.90
CA THR A 82 -3.98 -6.49 -14.75
C THR A 82 -4.23 -5.66 -13.49
N TYR A 83 -3.49 -4.59 -13.26
CA TYR A 83 -3.65 -3.72 -12.09
C TYR A 83 -5.09 -3.26 -11.88
N PHE A 84 -5.49 -3.13 -10.63
CA PHE A 84 -6.82 -2.61 -10.29
C PHE A 84 -7.11 -1.27 -10.99
N GLU A 85 -6.16 -0.33 -10.95
CA GLU A 85 -6.36 0.99 -11.57
C GLU A 85 -6.49 0.93 -13.10
N TYR A 86 -5.86 -0.06 -13.76
CA TYR A 86 -5.99 -0.27 -15.20
C TYR A 86 -7.38 -0.82 -15.54
N ASN A 87 -7.82 -1.85 -14.81
CA ASN A 87 -9.17 -2.40 -14.99
C ASN A 87 -10.24 -1.34 -14.73
N LEU A 88 -10.06 -0.49 -13.71
CA LEU A 88 -10.98 0.60 -13.38
C LEU A 88 -11.05 1.65 -14.51
N LEU A 89 -9.89 2.01 -15.10
CA LEU A 89 -9.83 2.95 -16.23
C LEU A 89 -10.44 2.34 -17.49
N GLU A 90 -10.16 1.06 -17.79
CA GLU A 90 -10.79 0.35 -18.93
C GLU A 90 -12.31 0.41 -18.81
N TYR A 91 -12.85 0.03 -17.65
CA TYR A 91 -14.29 0.09 -17.38
C TYR A 91 -14.84 1.52 -17.55
N ARG A 92 -14.19 2.52 -16.95
CA ARG A 92 -14.60 3.93 -17.03
C ARG A 92 -14.64 4.45 -18.46
N ALA A 93 -13.60 4.08 -19.24
CA ALA A 93 -13.42 4.58 -20.60
C ALA A 93 -14.36 3.94 -21.63
N LEU A 94 -14.72 2.67 -21.45
CA LEU A 94 -15.33 1.88 -22.49
C LEU A 94 -16.72 1.31 -22.12
N ASP A 95 -16.97 1.03 -20.85
CA ASP A 95 -18.14 0.27 -20.40
C ASP A 95 -19.04 1.03 -19.40
N ASP A 96 -18.58 2.14 -18.81
CA ASP A 96 -19.37 2.94 -17.88
C ASP A 96 -20.44 3.77 -18.63
N PRO A 97 -21.75 3.42 -18.53
CA PRO A 97 -22.79 4.13 -19.27
C PRO A 97 -23.02 5.56 -18.77
N SER A 98 -22.50 5.90 -17.59
CA SER A 98 -22.64 7.24 -16.99
C SER A 98 -21.58 8.23 -17.47
N TYR A 99 -20.62 7.79 -18.28
CA TYR A 99 -19.47 8.60 -18.71
C TYR A 99 -19.27 8.56 -20.23
N THR A 100 -19.08 9.72 -20.83
CA THR A 100 -18.64 9.83 -22.22
C THR A 100 -17.16 10.17 -22.26
N ALA A 101 -16.34 9.16 -22.49
CA ALA A 101 -14.90 9.32 -22.46
C ALA A 101 -14.39 10.18 -23.62
N PRO A 102 -13.51 11.18 -23.36
CA PRO A 102 -12.70 11.85 -24.38
C PRO A 102 -11.84 10.87 -25.18
N ALA A 103 -11.38 11.28 -26.35
CA ALA A 103 -10.67 10.39 -27.26
C ALA A 103 -9.42 9.73 -26.62
N GLU A 104 -8.61 10.51 -25.93
CA GLU A 104 -7.39 10.04 -25.27
C GLU A 104 -7.67 9.08 -24.10
N VAL A 105 -8.76 9.29 -23.35
CA VAL A 105 -9.18 8.36 -22.28
C VAL A 105 -9.68 7.05 -22.88
N ARG A 106 -10.45 7.14 -23.97
CA ARG A 106 -10.94 5.97 -24.70
C ARG A 106 -9.78 5.17 -25.31
N GLU A 107 -8.79 5.84 -25.92
CA GLU A 107 -7.60 5.21 -26.47
C GLU A 107 -6.79 4.47 -25.39
N ALA A 108 -6.59 5.10 -24.23
CA ALA A 108 -5.92 4.45 -23.09
C ALA A 108 -6.68 3.19 -22.61
N GLY A 109 -8.01 3.28 -22.48
CA GLY A 109 -8.86 2.14 -22.14
C GLY A 109 -8.77 1.03 -23.20
N GLN A 110 -8.75 1.38 -24.51
CA GLN A 110 -8.62 0.40 -25.58
C GLN A 110 -7.25 -0.29 -25.56
N ASN A 111 -6.17 0.43 -25.30
CA ASN A 111 -4.84 -0.16 -25.15
C ASN A 111 -4.80 -1.19 -24.02
N ILE A 112 -5.45 -0.90 -22.88
CA ILE A 112 -5.56 -1.86 -21.77
C ILE A 112 -6.37 -3.08 -22.21
N ARG A 113 -7.51 -2.88 -22.84
CA ARG A 113 -8.37 -3.96 -23.36
C ARG A 113 -7.64 -4.87 -24.35
N ASP A 114 -6.91 -4.30 -25.27
CA ASP A 114 -6.15 -5.06 -26.28
C ASP A 114 -4.98 -5.81 -25.65
N PHE A 115 -4.32 -5.21 -24.65
CA PHE A 115 -3.29 -5.88 -23.87
C PHE A 115 -3.85 -7.09 -23.12
N VAL A 116 -4.96 -6.91 -22.40
CA VAL A 116 -5.57 -7.94 -21.56
C VAL A 116 -6.21 -9.07 -22.37
N ARG A 117 -6.93 -8.73 -23.45
CA ARG A 117 -7.71 -9.72 -24.23
C ARG A 117 -6.93 -10.36 -25.36
N ASN A 118 -6.03 -9.62 -25.98
CA ASN A 118 -5.34 -10.03 -27.21
C ASN A 118 -3.82 -10.23 -27.02
N GLY A 119 -3.27 -9.90 -25.84
CA GLY A 119 -1.83 -9.91 -25.60
C GLY A 119 -1.06 -8.84 -26.38
N THR A 120 -1.74 -7.82 -26.89
CA THR A 120 -1.10 -6.71 -27.61
C THR A 120 -0.20 -5.93 -26.63
N PRO A 121 1.09 -5.75 -26.93
CA PRO A 121 1.96 -4.99 -26.03
C PRO A 121 1.46 -3.56 -25.81
N LEU A 122 1.50 -3.11 -24.57
CA LEU A 122 1.20 -1.71 -24.24
C LEU A 122 2.22 -0.77 -24.92
N PRO A 123 1.80 0.44 -25.33
CA PRO A 123 2.72 1.44 -25.88
C PRO A 123 3.86 1.79 -24.93
N ASP A 124 4.97 2.26 -25.47
CA ASP A 124 6.09 2.77 -24.67
C ASP A 124 5.63 3.84 -23.69
N LYS A 125 6.13 3.78 -22.45
CA LYS A 125 5.77 4.72 -21.35
C LYS A 125 4.28 4.74 -21.02
N PHE A 126 3.60 3.63 -21.21
CA PHE A 126 2.16 3.55 -20.97
C PHE A 126 1.77 3.95 -19.55
N ASP A 127 2.63 3.75 -18.55
CA ASP A 127 2.40 4.26 -17.19
C ASP A 127 2.04 5.75 -17.16
N MET A 128 2.67 6.56 -17.99
CA MET A 128 2.38 8.00 -18.09
C MET A 128 1.11 8.27 -18.89
N VAL A 129 0.88 7.53 -19.99
CA VAL A 129 -0.37 7.61 -20.79
C VAL A 129 -1.55 7.29 -19.88
N HIS A 130 -1.46 6.20 -19.15
CA HIS A 130 -2.47 5.81 -18.16
C HIS A 130 -2.69 6.91 -17.10
N ALA A 131 -1.61 7.45 -16.51
CA ALA A 131 -1.71 8.45 -15.46
C ALA A 131 -2.45 9.72 -15.91
N TYR A 132 -2.14 10.24 -17.11
CA TYR A 132 -2.86 11.38 -17.69
C TYR A 132 -4.31 11.05 -18.02
N ALA A 133 -4.57 9.88 -18.59
CA ALA A 133 -5.92 9.45 -18.91
C ALA A 133 -6.77 9.26 -17.63
N ALA A 134 -6.21 8.69 -16.57
CA ALA A 134 -6.87 8.52 -15.28
C ALA A 134 -7.15 9.86 -14.59
N ALA A 135 -6.19 10.80 -14.60
CA ALA A 135 -6.43 12.15 -14.08
C ALA A 135 -7.66 12.78 -14.77
N LYS A 136 -7.72 12.68 -16.10
CA LYS A 136 -8.82 13.24 -16.90
C LYS A 136 -10.14 12.49 -16.73
N ALA A 137 -10.10 11.16 -16.63
CA ALA A 137 -11.30 10.32 -16.54
C ALA A 137 -12.11 10.58 -15.27
N TYR A 138 -11.47 11.04 -14.21
CA TYR A 138 -12.10 11.28 -12.90
C TYR A 138 -12.06 12.75 -12.49
N ALA A 139 -11.68 13.66 -13.40
CA ALA A 139 -11.73 15.10 -13.15
C ALA A 139 -13.17 15.58 -12.88
N GLY A 140 -13.31 16.55 -11.99
CA GLY A 140 -14.60 17.09 -11.55
C GLY A 140 -15.30 16.29 -10.45
N MET A 141 -14.87 15.06 -10.17
CA MET A 141 -15.41 14.30 -9.03
C MET A 141 -14.90 14.88 -7.71
N THR A 142 -15.79 15.00 -6.74
CA THR A 142 -15.38 15.19 -5.35
C THR A 142 -14.62 13.96 -4.85
N LEU A 143 -13.84 14.11 -3.79
CA LEU A 143 -13.14 12.97 -3.18
C LEU A 143 -14.12 11.89 -2.70
N ALA A 144 -15.31 12.28 -2.23
CA ALA A 144 -16.35 11.34 -1.79
C ALA A 144 -17.00 10.59 -2.96
N GLU A 145 -17.26 11.26 -4.07
CA GLU A 145 -17.78 10.62 -5.30
C GLU A 145 -16.77 9.65 -5.87
N PHE A 146 -15.50 10.03 -5.91
CA PHE A 146 -14.44 9.15 -6.40
C PHE A 146 -14.25 7.93 -5.48
N ASP A 147 -14.24 8.11 -4.14
CA ASP A 147 -14.20 7.02 -3.18
C ASP A 147 -15.36 6.03 -3.36
N ASN A 148 -16.58 6.56 -3.57
CA ASN A 148 -17.74 5.72 -3.83
C ASN A 148 -17.65 4.98 -5.17
N TYR A 149 -17.11 5.63 -6.22
CA TYR A 149 -16.89 5.02 -7.52
C TYR A 149 -15.92 3.84 -7.43
N VAL A 150 -14.76 4.05 -6.80
CA VAL A 150 -13.76 3.00 -6.54
C VAL A 150 -14.35 1.87 -5.69
N THR A 151 -15.06 2.21 -4.61
CA THR A 151 -15.69 1.23 -3.70
C THR A 151 -16.72 0.38 -4.44
N THR A 152 -17.48 0.97 -5.36
CA THR A 152 -18.51 0.28 -6.13
C THR A 152 -17.86 -0.72 -7.09
N TYR A 153 -16.84 -0.30 -7.82
CA TYR A 153 -16.11 -1.19 -8.72
C TYR A 153 -15.37 -2.29 -7.96
N ALA A 154 -14.77 -1.98 -6.82
CA ALA A 154 -14.06 -2.95 -5.99
C ALA A 154 -14.94 -4.12 -5.48
N LYS A 155 -16.27 -3.96 -5.46
CA LYS A 155 -17.23 -5.03 -5.10
C LYS A 155 -17.55 -5.97 -6.26
N THR A 156 -17.11 -5.69 -7.47
CA THR A 156 -17.29 -6.60 -8.61
C THR A 156 -16.36 -7.80 -8.50
N SER A 157 -16.76 -8.93 -9.10
CA SER A 157 -15.95 -10.16 -9.07
C SER A 157 -14.62 -9.94 -9.79
N ALA A 158 -13.53 -10.39 -9.18
CA ALA A 158 -12.22 -10.34 -9.79
C ALA A 158 -12.15 -11.33 -10.97
N ASN A 159 -11.86 -10.84 -12.18
CA ASN A 159 -11.78 -11.69 -13.36
C ASN A 159 -10.61 -12.68 -13.22
N GLY A 160 -10.84 -13.93 -13.60
CA GLY A 160 -9.87 -15.01 -13.45
C GLY A 160 -9.88 -15.71 -12.07
N PHE A 161 -10.86 -15.38 -11.21
CA PHE A 161 -11.02 -16.01 -9.89
C PHE A 161 -12.49 -16.23 -9.55
N THR A 162 -12.74 -17.24 -8.68
CA THR A 162 -14.00 -17.41 -7.97
C THR A 162 -13.79 -17.13 -6.48
N GLY A 163 -14.86 -16.68 -5.81
CA GLY A 163 -14.82 -16.42 -4.36
C GLY A 163 -14.06 -15.17 -3.95
N MET A 164 -13.76 -14.25 -4.89
CA MET A 164 -13.03 -13.03 -4.62
C MET A 164 -13.57 -11.86 -5.45
N THR A 165 -13.70 -10.70 -4.82
CA THR A 165 -13.90 -9.42 -5.51
C THR A 165 -12.55 -8.69 -5.67
N TYR A 166 -12.50 -7.68 -6.55
CA TYR A 166 -11.28 -6.86 -6.68
C TYR A 166 -10.83 -6.22 -5.36
N GLY A 167 -11.78 -5.79 -4.51
CA GLY A 167 -11.48 -5.19 -3.21
C GLY A 167 -11.03 -6.17 -2.12
N GLU A 168 -11.07 -7.49 -2.40
CA GLU A 168 -10.64 -8.55 -1.46
C GLU A 168 -9.31 -9.20 -1.86
N SER A 169 -8.70 -8.77 -2.95
CA SER A 169 -7.53 -9.36 -3.58
C SER A 169 -6.21 -9.16 -2.79
N PHE A 170 -6.28 -9.25 -1.47
CA PHE A 170 -5.08 -9.13 -0.63
C PHE A 170 -4.35 -10.46 -0.49
N TYR A 171 -3.03 -10.43 -0.62
CA TYR A 171 -2.17 -11.56 -0.28
C TYR A 171 -2.21 -11.79 1.23
N LYS A 172 -2.97 -12.77 1.68
CA LYS A 172 -3.25 -13.01 3.10
C LYS A 172 -1.98 -13.20 3.95
N PRO A 173 -0.92 -13.89 3.47
CA PRO A 173 0.33 -13.99 4.21
C PRO A 173 0.99 -12.63 4.45
N MET A 174 0.89 -11.69 3.50
CA MET A 174 1.45 -10.35 3.67
C MET A 174 0.70 -9.50 4.72
N LEU A 175 -0.58 -9.79 4.96
CA LEU A 175 -1.32 -9.13 6.05
C LEU A 175 -0.77 -9.52 7.42
N GLU A 176 -0.27 -10.77 7.59
CA GLU A 176 0.40 -11.19 8.82
C GLU A 176 1.73 -10.42 9.05
N VAL A 177 2.40 -9.98 7.96
CA VAL A 177 3.59 -9.09 8.07
C VAL A 177 3.22 -7.75 8.67
N PHE A 178 2.12 -7.13 8.23
CA PHE A 178 1.65 -5.86 8.82
C PHE A 178 1.34 -6.00 10.31
N ASP A 179 0.63 -7.06 10.68
CA ASP A 179 0.31 -7.34 12.09
C ASP A 179 1.58 -7.55 12.92
N TYR A 180 2.52 -8.34 12.42
CA TYR A 180 3.79 -8.60 13.08
C TYR A 180 4.61 -7.33 13.27
N LEU A 181 4.75 -6.52 12.24
CA LEU A 181 5.47 -5.25 12.30
C LEU A 181 4.81 -4.26 13.28
N LYS A 182 3.48 -4.13 13.21
CA LYS A 182 2.71 -3.27 14.11
C LYS A 182 2.93 -3.64 15.58
N ASP A 183 2.84 -4.94 15.90
CA ASP A 183 2.99 -5.43 17.27
C ASP A 183 4.45 -5.31 17.77
N ASN A 184 5.42 -5.14 16.86
CA ASN A 184 6.82 -4.84 17.15
C ASN A 184 7.15 -3.33 17.06
N GLY A 185 6.14 -2.46 17.06
CA GLY A 185 6.31 -1.02 17.14
C GLY A 185 6.74 -0.35 15.83
N PHE A 186 6.60 -1.02 14.68
CA PHE A 186 6.86 -0.39 13.38
C PHE A 186 5.68 0.46 12.94
N THR A 187 6.01 1.59 12.34
CA THR A 187 5.10 2.39 11.53
C THR A 187 5.32 2.04 10.06
N TYR A 188 4.27 1.62 9.37
CA TYR A 188 4.37 1.29 7.95
C TYR A 188 3.57 2.27 7.08
N TYR A 189 4.07 2.48 5.87
CA TYR A 189 3.47 3.31 4.82
C TYR A 189 3.31 2.51 3.54
N VAL A 190 2.20 2.70 2.87
CA VAL A 190 1.99 2.24 1.49
C VAL A 190 2.54 3.30 0.55
N VAL A 191 3.41 2.91 -0.38
CA VAL A 191 4.07 3.81 -1.34
C VAL A 191 3.86 3.24 -2.74
N SER A 192 2.70 3.52 -3.32
CA SER A 192 2.22 2.91 -4.56
C SER A 192 2.42 3.81 -5.78
N GLY A 193 2.58 3.19 -6.95
CA GLY A 193 2.50 3.85 -8.25
C GLY A 193 1.07 4.18 -8.66
N SER A 194 0.07 3.54 -8.06
CA SER A 194 -1.35 3.75 -8.29
C SER A 194 -1.86 5.04 -7.64
N ASP A 195 -3.03 5.51 -8.10
CA ASP A 195 -3.68 6.72 -7.56
C ASP A 195 -3.86 6.63 -6.05
N ARG A 196 -3.42 7.66 -5.32
CA ARG A 196 -3.46 7.74 -3.86
C ARG A 196 -4.85 7.45 -3.28
N PHE A 197 -5.91 7.96 -3.92
CA PHE A 197 -7.28 7.81 -3.42
C PHE A 197 -7.83 6.41 -3.73
N ILE A 198 -7.44 5.78 -4.84
CA ILE A 198 -7.70 4.36 -5.08
C ILE A 198 -7.04 3.52 -3.98
N CYS A 199 -5.75 3.73 -3.73
CA CYS A 199 -5.03 3.01 -2.69
C CYS A 199 -5.69 3.18 -1.32
N ARG A 200 -6.05 4.42 -0.92
CA ARG A 200 -6.74 4.72 0.34
C ARG A 200 -8.06 3.99 0.49
N THR A 201 -8.83 3.90 -0.59
CA THR A 201 -10.11 3.20 -0.60
C THR A 201 -9.92 1.70 -0.39
N LEU A 202 -8.99 1.08 -1.12
CA LEU A 202 -8.74 -0.36 -1.04
C LEU A 202 -8.19 -0.77 0.34
N VAL A 203 -7.13 -0.11 0.82
CA VAL A 203 -6.43 -0.52 2.05
C VAL A 203 -7.21 -0.20 3.34
N ARG A 204 -8.27 0.58 3.26
CA ARG A 204 -9.16 0.86 4.41
C ARG A 204 -9.78 -0.42 4.96
N SER A 205 -10.12 -1.37 4.09
CA SER A 205 -10.72 -2.65 4.47
C SER A 205 -9.81 -3.51 5.36
N ILE A 206 -8.49 -3.31 5.29
CA ILE A 206 -7.49 -4.01 6.11
C ILE A 206 -6.94 -3.12 7.25
N GLY A 207 -7.59 -1.98 7.52
CA GLY A 207 -7.29 -1.13 8.66
C GLY A 207 -6.06 -0.22 8.51
N ILE A 208 -5.54 -0.03 7.29
CA ILE A 208 -4.47 0.94 7.04
C ILE A 208 -5.08 2.34 6.99
N SER A 209 -4.56 3.25 7.81
CA SER A 209 -5.04 4.62 7.89
C SER A 209 -4.69 5.42 6.61
N PRO A 210 -5.60 6.26 6.09
CA PRO A 210 -5.39 7.05 4.88
C PRO A 210 -4.13 7.94 4.90
N ASN A 211 -3.69 8.40 6.06
CA ASN A 211 -2.47 9.20 6.22
C ASN A 211 -1.17 8.36 6.13
N ARG A 212 -1.29 7.05 5.94
CA ARG A 212 -0.18 6.11 5.70
C ARG A 212 -0.07 5.71 4.24
N VAL A 213 -0.75 6.41 3.33
CA VAL A 213 -0.80 6.08 1.90
C VAL A 213 -0.24 7.22 1.08
N ILE A 214 0.83 6.92 0.36
CA ILE A 214 1.51 7.76 -0.61
C ILE A 214 1.28 7.12 -1.99
N GLY A 215 0.85 7.89 -2.97
CA GLY A 215 0.51 7.37 -4.30
C GLY A 215 0.74 8.37 -5.41
N MET A 216 0.29 8.04 -6.61
CA MET A 216 0.16 8.99 -7.70
C MET A 216 -0.82 10.11 -7.27
N ASP A 217 -0.50 11.33 -7.56
CA ASP A 217 -1.31 12.48 -7.20
C ASP A 217 -1.76 13.29 -8.40
N VAL A 218 -3.01 13.75 -8.31
CA VAL A 218 -3.58 14.79 -9.16
C VAL A 218 -3.80 16.05 -8.32
N ARG A 219 -3.83 17.20 -8.98
CA ARG A 219 -4.18 18.44 -8.32
C ARG A 219 -5.63 18.39 -7.82
N LEU A 220 -5.82 18.91 -6.63
CA LEU A 220 -7.13 19.14 -6.03
C LEU A 220 -7.41 20.64 -5.98
N GLU A 221 -8.69 20.99 -6.05
CA GLU A 221 -9.15 22.35 -5.86
C GLU A 221 -10.47 22.37 -5.06
N ALA A 222 -10.82 23.53 -4.52
CA ALA A 222 -12.13 23.71 -3.89
C ALA A 222 -13.24 23.82 -4.96
N SER A 223 -14.42 23.27 -4.69
CA SER A 223 -15.50 23.12 -5.67
C SER A 223 -15.99 24.43 -6.32
N ASN A 224 -15.75 25.58 -5.67
CA ASN A 224 -16.11 26.90 -6.21
C ASN A 224 -14.87 27.77 -6.52
N GLN A 225 -13.67 27.19 -6.50
CA GLN A 225 -12.41 27.93 -6.69
C GLN A 225 -12.27 28.47 -8.13
N GLY A 226 -12.62 27.67 -9.13
CA GLY A 226 -12.47 28.04 -10.54
C GLY A 226 -11.03 28.42 -10.88
N ASP A 227 -10.86 29.48 -11.66
CA ASP A 227 -9.53 29.94 -12.10
C ASP A 227 -8.76 30.75 -11.05
N VAL A 228 -9.29 30.92 -9.84
CA VAL A 228 -8.62 31.69 -8.77
C VAL A 228 -7.48 30.86 -8.20
N PRO A 229 -6.24 31.38 -8.16
CA PRO A 229 -5.11 30.67 -7.54
C PRO A 229 -5.41 30.34 -6.07
N GLY A 230 -5.03 29.13 -5.62
CA GLY A 230 -5.28 28.69 -4.24
C GLY A 230 -4.71 29.60 -3.15
N VAL A 231 -3.62 30.36 -3.45
CA VAL A 231 -3.05 31.35 -2.53
C VAL A 231 -3.93 32.58 -2.36
N GLU A 232 -4.88 32.82 -3.27
CA GLU A 232 -5.82 33.96 -3.28
C GLU A 232 -7.24 33.52 -2.94
N TYR A 233 -7.48 32.20 -2.83
CA TYR A 233 -8.80 31.62 -2.57
C TYR A 233 -8.89 31.07 -1.15
N THR A 234 -9.98 31.38 -0.46
CA THR A 234 -10.29 30.79 0.84
C THR A 234 -11.48 29.86 0.70
N MET A 235 -11.24 28.58 0.80
CA MET A 235 -12.29 27.54 0.75
C MET A 235 -13.37 27.76 1.81
N GLY A 236 -14.63 27.77 1.41
CA GLY A 236 -15.78 27.87 2.28
C GLY A 236 -16.07 26.56 3.02
N LYS A 237 -16.85 26.65 4.11
CA LYS A 237 -17.18 25.48 4.96
C LYS A 237 -18.04 24.43 4.26
N GLU A 238 -18.85 24.86 3.29
CA GLU A 238 -19.78 24.00 2.55
C GLU A 238 -19.19 23.47 1.24
N GLU A 239 -17.93 23.80 0.96
CA GLU A 239 -17.27 23.35 -0.25
C GLU A 239 -16.61 22.00 -0.06
N ASN A 240 -16.44 21.28 -1.17
CA ASN A 240 -15.73 20.02 -1.25
C ASN A 240 -14.41 20.20 -2.01
N LEU A 241 -13.48 19.28 -1.78
CA LEU A 241 -12.33 19.13 -2.67
C LEU A 241 -12.75 18.30 -3.88
N ILE A 242 -12.43 18.79 -5.08
CA ILE A 242 -12.62 18.10 -6.35
C ILE A 242 -11.28 17.76 -6.98
N ARG A 243 -11.27 16.71 -7.78
CA ARG A 243 -10.13 16.27 -8.56
C ARG A 243 -10.07 17.07 -9.86
N THR A 244 -8.88 17.52 -10.23
CA THR A 244 -8.65 18.12 -11.56
C THR A 244 -8.06 17.09 -12.52
N ASP A 245 -7.86 17.47 -13.77
CA ASP A 245 -7.17 16.67 -14.78
C ASP A 245 -5.64 16.87 -14.79
N GLU A 246 -5.12 17.68 -13.87
CA GLU A 246 -3.68 17.95 -13.74
C GLU A 246 -2.99 16.85 -12.94
N LEU A 247 -2.17 16.06 -13.63
CA LEU A 247 -1.28 15.09 -12.99
C LEU A 247 -0.12 15.82 -12.31
N LEU A 248 0.02 15.68 -10.99
CA LEU A 248 1.13 16.25 -10.24
C LEU A 248 2.36 15.34 -10.26
N ILE A 249 2.16 14.05 -10.01
CA ILE A 249 3.24 13.08 -9.98
C ILE A 249 2.74 11.66 -10.23
N LYS A 250 3.41 10.92 -11.13
CA LYS A 250 3.32 9.44 -11.18
C LYS A 250 4.38 8.88 -10.23
N ASN A 251 3.94 8.22 -9.16
CA ASN A 251 4.79 7.83 -8.03
C ASN A 251 5.54 6.52 -8.29
N LEU A 252 6.42 6.50 -9.30
CA LEU A 252 7.24 5.35 -9.68
C LEU A 252 8.72 5.64 -9.55
N LYS A 253 9.52 4.60 -9.29
CA LYS A 253 10.99 4.68 -9.25
C LYS A 253 11.47 5.76 -8.27
N THR A 254 12.31 6.70 -8.71
CA THR A 254 12.85 7.79 -7.87
C THR A 254 11.75 8.68 -7.29
N ASN A 255 10.60 8.82 -7.96
CA ASN A 255 9.48 9.59 -7.40
C ASN A 255 8.96 9.00 -6.08
N LYS A 256 9.00 7.66 -5.89
CA LYS A 256 8.69 7.04 -4.59
C LYS A 256 9.62 7.58 -3.49
N VAL A 257 10.92 7.70 -3.78
CA VAL A 257 11.90 8.24 -2.81
C VAL A 257 11.63 9.71 -2.49
N LEU A 258 11.33 10.53 -3.51
CA LEU A 258 11.02 11.94 -3.31
C LEU A 258 9.79 12.10 -2.41
N GLN A 259 8.74 11.32 -2.64
CA GLN A 259 7.53 11.37 -1.82
C GLN A 259 7.76 10.84 -0.40
N ILE A 260 8.56 9.79 -0.22
CA ILE A 260 8.97 9.33 1.11
C ILE A 260 9.68 10.45 1.88
N ALA A 261 10.64 11.11 1.24
CA ALA A 261 11.39 12.20 1.86
C ALA A 261 10.49 13.38 2.25
N GLN A 262 9.52 13.73 1.40
CA GLN A 262 8.60 14.86 1.62
C GLN A 262 7.53 14.56 2.67
N GLU A 263 6.92 13.37 2.65
CA GLU A 263 5.75 13.07 3.46
C GLU A 263 6.09 12.35 4.77
N ILE A 264 7.15 11.53 4.78
CA ILE A 264 7.60 10.80 5.98
C ILE A 264 8.71 11.56 6.70
N GLY A 265 9.64 12.16 5.94
CA GLY A 265 10.77 12.91 6.49
C GLY A 265 11.84 12.05 7.19
N LYS A 266 11.77 10.72 7.04
CA LYS A 266 12.71 9.74 7.60
C LYS A 266 13.07 8.70 6.54
N VAL A 267 14.30 8.19 6.60
CA VAL A 267 14.72 7.06 5.76
C VAL A 267 14.14 5.78 6.34
N PRO A 268 13.39 4.97 5.57
CA PRO A 268 12.87 3.70 6.04
C PRO A 268 13.97 2.72 6.44
N VAL A 269 13.64 1.78 7.33
CA VAL A 269 14.54 0.70 7.75
C VAL A 269 14.09 -0.66 7.22
N LEU A 270 12.86 -0.75 6.71
CA LEU A 270 12.33 -1.89 5.97
C LEU A 270 11.63 -1.42 4.70
N SER A 271 11.76 -2.20 3.61
CA SER A 271 11.12 -1.91 2.35
C SER A 271 10.64 -3.19 1.66
N PHE A 272 9.40 -3.19 1.17
CA PHE A 272 8.77 -4.31 0.48
C PHE A 272 8.25 -3.87 -0.88
N GLY A 273 8.44 -4.70 -1.91
CA GLY A 273 8.01 -4.43 -3.27
C GLY A 273 8.00 -5.70 -4.12
N ASN A 274 7.71 -5.57 -5.41
CA ASN A 274 7.66 -6.70 -6.35
C ASN A 274 8.30 -6.40 -7.71
N SER A 275 8.52 -5.14 -8.04
CA SER A 275 8.89 -4.73 -9.39
C SER A 275 10.14 -3.83 -9.45
N SER A 276 10.63 -3.58 -10.67
CA SER A 276 11.73 -2.63 -10.86
C SER A 276 11.34 -1.17 -10.51
N GLY A 277 10.04 -0.90 -10.40
CA GLY A 277 9.51 0.37 -9.91
C GLY A 277 9.88 0.67 -8.47
N ASP A 278 10.21 -0.37 -7.67
CA ASP A 278 10.48 -0.31 -6.24
C ASP A 278 11.97 -0.25 -5.90
N CYS A 279 12.85 -0.58 -6.87
CA CYS A 279 14.28 -0.63 -6.63
C CYS A 279 14.84 0.67 -6.03
N ALA A 280 14.36 1.83 -6.47
CA ALA A 280 14.81 3.11 -5.92
C ALA A 280 14.41 3.26 -4.44
N MET A 281 13.21 2.84 -4.06
CA MET A 281 12.73 2.83 -2.68
C MET A 281 13.55 1.84 -1.82
N HIS A 282 13.86 0.67 -2.35
CA HIS A 282 14.72 -0.32 -1.69
C HIS A 282 16.14 0.19 -1.49
N ASN A 283 16.73 0.78 -2.54
CA ASN A 283 18.07 1.36 -2.45
C ASN A 283 18.13 2.51 -1.43
N TYR A 284 17.08 3.35 -1.37
CA TYR A 284 16.99 4.41 -0.37
C TYR A 284 16.91 3.85 1.06
N CYS A 285 16.12 2.80 1.26
CA CYS A 285 16.05 2.08 2.53
C CYS A 285 17.40 1.45 2.90
N MET A 286 18.02 0.70 1.98
CA MET A 286 19.29 0.01 2.23
C MET A 286 20.48 0.97 2.35
N GLY A 287 20.36 2.19 1.85
CA GLY A 287 21.30 3.29 2.04
C GLY A 287 21.15 4.01 3.38
N ASN A 288 20.36 3.50 4.33
CA ASN A 288 20.24 4.09 5.66
C ASN A 288 21.57 3.98 6.41
N GLU A 289 22.23 5.11 6.63
CA GLU A 289 23.55 5.18 7.29
C GLU A 289 23.43 5.12 8.83
N GLN A 290 22.23 5.38 9.36
CA GLN A 290 22.01 5.45 10.81
C GLN A 290 21.62 4.10 11.40
N TYR A 291 20.83 3.31 10.67
CA TYR A 291 20.27 2.07 11.17
C TYR A 291 20.46 0.90 10.21
N LYS A 292 20.53 -0.30 10.76
CA LYS A 292 20.43 -1.54 10.00
C LYS A 292 19.10 -1.54 9.23
N SER A 293 19.14 -1.93 7.97
CA SER A 293 17.97 -1.96 7.09
C SER A 293 17.89 -3.24 6.28
N ALA A 294 16.73 -3.53 5.72
CA ALA A 294 16.53 -4.68 4.84
C ALA A 294 15.42 -4.39 3.80
N ALA A 295 15.54 -5.02 2.63
CA ALA A 295 14.57 -4.93 1.55
C ALA A 295 14.13 -6.33 1.10
N PHE A 296 12.84 -6.45 0.81
CA PHE A 296 12.16 -7.68 0.44
C PHE A 296 11.42 -7.51 -0.89
N MET A 297 11.62 -8.45 -1.80
CA MET A 297 10.94 -8.49 -3.10
C MET A 297 10.07 -9.72 -3.23
N LEU A 298 8.79 -9.50 -3.46
CA LEU A 298 7.82 -10.54 -3.79
C LEU A 298 7.95 -10.94 -5.25
N VAL A 299 7.88 -12.24 -5.53
CA VAL A 299 7.88 -12.78 -6.89
C VAL A 299 6.60 -13.56 -7.11
N ALA A 300 5.82 -13.14 -8.13
CA ALA A 300 4.66 -13.88 -8.62
C ALA A 300 5.15 -15.06 -9.46
N ASP A 301 5.33 -16.22 -8.82
CA ASP A 301 5.84 -17.46 -9.40
C ASP A 301 4.88 -18.66 -9.24
N ASP A 302 3.63 -18.40 -8.90
CA ASP A 302 2.61 -19.42 -8.71
C ASP A 302 1.53 -19.38 -9.79
N ASN A 303 1.66 -20.23 -10.80
CA ASN A 303 0.64 -20.35 -11.83
C ASN A 303 -0.47 -21.36 -11.50
N ALA A 304 -0.44 -21.97 -10.32
CA ALA A 304 -1.52 -22.86 -9.87
C ALA A 304 -2.61 -22.09 -9.11
N ARG A 305 -2.23 -21.11 -8.32
CA ARG A 305 -3.11 -20.33 -7.44
C ARG A 305 -3.30 -18.88 -7.86
N ASP A 306 -2.44 -18.39 -8.80
CA ASP A 306 -2.48 -17.05 -9.41
C ASP A 306 -2.15 -17.15 -10.90
N HIS A 307 -2.21 -16.04 -11.65
CA HIS A 307 -1.95 -15.98 -13.10
C HIS A 307 -0.49 -15.59 -13.41
N ALA A 308 0.46 -16.17 -12.70
CA ALA A 308 1.87 -15.83 -12.82
C ALA A 308 2.51 -16.27 -14.16
N ASP A 309 3.38 -15.43 -14.72
CA ASP A 309 4.35 -15.82 -15.74
C ASP A 309 5.60 -16.41 -15.05
N LEU A 310 5.75 -17.73 -15.14
CA LEU A 310 6.83 -18.45 -14.44
C LEU A 310 8.23 -18.10 -14.97
N ALA A 311 8.36 -17.76 -16.26
CA ALA A 311 9.64 -17.39 -16.85
C ALA A 311 10.07 -16.00 -16.36
N GLU A 312 9.13 -15.06 -16.31
CA GLU A 312 9.36 -13.74 -15.75
C GLU A 312 9.63 -13.81 -14.24
N GLY A 313 8.89 -14.65 -13.51
CA GLY A 313 9.13 -14.91 -12.08
C GLY A 313 10.55 -15.35 -11.81
N ALA A 314 11.04 -16.37 -12.51
CA ALA A 314 12.41 -16.87 -12.35
C ALA A 314 13.48 -15.81 -12.71
N ARG A 315 13.22 -15.01 -13.75
CA ARG A 315 14.12 -13.91 -14.15
C ARG A 315 14.18 -12.82 -13.08
N ARG A 316 13.05 -12.46 -12.51
CA ARG A 316 12.95 -11.48 -11.42
C ARG A 316 13.64 -11.99 -10.16
N GLU A 317 13.40 -13.23 -9.76
CA GLU A 317 14.04 -13.83 -8.59
C GLU A 317 15.58 -13.72 -8.67
N ALA A 318 16.16 -14.15 -9.78
CA ALA A 318 17.60 -14.07 -10.00
C ALA A 318 18.13 -12.63 -9.87
N LYS A 319 17.45 -11.69 -10.50
CA LYS A 319 17.81 -10.26 -10.46
C LYS A 319 17.73 -9.67 -9.06
N TRP A 320 16.71 -10.01 -8.28
CA TRP A 320 16.53 -9.46 -6.95
C TRP A 320 17.56 -10.02 -5.95
N ARG A 321 17.87 -11.31 -6.07
CA ARG A 321 18.96 -11.92 -5.27
C ARG A 321 20.32 -11.31 -5.57
N GLU A 322 20.63 -11.06 -6.85
CA GLU A 322 21.85 -10.35 -7.27
C GLU A 322 21.92 -8.92 -6.69
N ALA A 323 20.79 -8.23 -6.61
CA ALA A 323 20.69 -6.90 -6.02
C ALA A 323 20.79 -6.90 -4.48
N GLY A 324 20.86 -8.07 -3.83
CA GLY A 324 20.99 -8.20 -2.38
C GLY A 324 19.66 -8.09 -1.62
N TYR A 325 18.51 -8.20 -2.31
CA TYR A 325 17.20 -8.22 -1.67
C TYR A 325 16.84 -9.63 -1.22
N TYR A 326 16.10 -9.74 -0.11
CA TYR A 326 15.44 -10.99 0.25
C TYR A 326 14.26 -11.22 -0.69
N VAL A 327 14.15 -12.44 -1.22
CA VAL A 327 13.09 -12.80 -2.17
C VAL A 327 12.04 -13.65 -1.49
N ILE A 328 10.78 -13.26 -1.66
CA ILE A 328 9.60 -13.99 -1.20
C ILE A 328 8.96 -14.65 -2.43
N SER A 329 8.91 -15.98 -2.45
CA SER A 329 8.26 -16.78 -3.50
C SER A 329 6.79 -17.02 -3.12
N MET A 330 5.84 -16.51 -3.90
CA MET A 330 4.43 -16.78 -3.62
C MET A 330 4.10 -18.27 -3.67
N LYS A 331 4.78 -19.03 -4.55
CA LYS A 331 4.59 -20.47 -4.72
C LYS A 331 5.10 -21.28 -3.53
N ASN A 332 6.31 -20.96 -3.06
CA ASN A 332 7.02 -21.80 -2.10
C ASN A 332 6.81 -21.33 -0.66
N ASP A 333 6.71 -20.01 -0.45
CA ASP A 333 6.71 -19.41 0.89
C ASP A 333 5.29 -19.22 1.44
N PHE A 334 4.25 -19.20 0.57
CA PHE A 334 2.88 -19.01 0.99
C PHE A 334 2.09 -20.34 1.00
N LYS A 335 1.33 -20.60 2.06
CA LYS A 335 0.38 -21.72 2.13
C LYS A 335 -0.88 -21.42 1.32
N THR A 336 -1.27 -20.18 1.23
CA THR A 336 -2.37 -19.66 0.38
C THR A 336 -2.01 -18.25 -0.06
N ILE A 337 -2.55 -17.78 -1.19
CA ILE A 337 -2.33 -16.41 -1.67
C ILE A 337 -3.47 -15.51 -1.16
N TYR A 338 -4.69 -15.75 -1.63
CA TYR A 338 -5.87 -14.91 -1.35
C TYR A 338 -6.74 -15.44 -0.20
N GLY A 339 -6.36 -16.57 0.40
CA GLY A 339 -7.13 -17.27 1.43
C GLY A 339 -7.79 -18.54 0.91
N TYR A 340 -8.34 -19.34 1.83
CA TYR A 340 -9.03 -20.55 1.48
C TYR A 340 -10.42 -20.22 0.93
N GLY A 341 -10.81 -20.87 -0.18
CA GLY A 341 -12.09 -20.62 -0.86
C GLY A 341 -12.01 -19.65 -2.05
N VAL A 342 -10.83 -19.10 -2.33
CA VAL A 342 -10.54 -18.41 -3.60
C VAL A 342 -9.87 -19.40 -4.54
N GLU A 343 -10.41 -19.55 -5.73
CA GLU A 343 -9.87 -20.44 -6.76
C GLU A 343 -9.58 -19.65 -8.03
N LYS A 344 -8.45 -19.95 -8.65
CA LYS A 344 -8.10 -19.44 -9.97
C LYS A 344 -8.99 -20.09 -11.03
N THR A 345 -9.44 -19.30 -11.96
CA THR A 345 -10.20 -19.73 -13.16
C THR A 345 -9.60 -19.09 -14.41
N ASP A 346 -10.07 -19.49 -15.57
CA ASP A 346 -9.72 -18.77 -16.80
C ASP A 346 -10.32 -17.35 -16.77
N PHE A 347 -9.66 -16.42 -17.48
CA PHE A 347 -10.23 -15.11 -17.70
C PHE A 347 -11.47 -15.18 -18.61
N VAL A 348 -12.49 -14.44 -18.24
CA VAL A 348 -13.73 -14.32 -19.05
C VAL A 348 -13.86 -12.88 -19.54
N PHE A 349 -13.95 -12.71 -20.84
CA PHE A 349 -14.15 -11.41 -21.49
C PHE A 349 -15.45 -11.42 -22.27
N GLU A 350 -16.35 -10.50 -21.96
CA GLU A 350 -17.62 -10.26 -22.70
C GLU A 350 -17.40 -9.37 -23.91
#